data_d217b890f189483f9dd78cf287265dd1
#
_entry.id   d217b890f189483f9dd78cf287265dd1
#
_cell.length_a   1.000
_cell.length_b   1.000
_cell.length_c   1.000
_cell.angle_alpha   90.00
_cell.angle_beta   90.00
_cell.angle_gamma   90.00
#
_symmetry.space_group_name_H-M   'P 1'
#
loop_
_entity.id
_entity.type
_entity.pdbx_description
1 polymer ?
#
loop_
_entity_poly.entity_id
_entity_poly.type
_entity_poly.pdbx_seq_one_letter_code
_entity_poly.pdbx_strand_id
1 'polypeptide(L)'
;TFIPEEDQGYFIAFMQLTDGASSSQTATALQKASAVLNQMEGIETYITINGFSMMSNANASNAATLFVMLKNWDQRKSPQLSAQSLVNQFNGMAYEAIPEARTFAVLPPAIPGLGESSGFEVMLEDINSYGPQELQRMTDELMLAGNETPGLSTVQSMFSASVPQYYLNIDRNKVELMQIPLSEVFNTIGTYLGSTYVNNFVKFGRTYQVKVEGAPDSRALVTDLRLLNVRNS
;
A
#
# COMPACT_ATOMS: atom_id res chain seq x y z
N THR A 1 2.42 25.76 16.62
CA THR A 1 2.04 25.17 15.30
C THR A 1 1.46 26.28 14.45
N PHE A 2 1.94 26.43 13.20
CA PHE A 2 1.47 27.49 12.29
C PHE A 2 0.02 27.25 11.85
N ILE A 3 -0.35 25.98 11.71
CA ILE A 3 -1.72 25.53 11.44
C ILE A 3 -2.07 24.50 12.52
N PRO A 4 -3.14 24.71 13.30
CA PRO A 4 -3.59 23.72 14.26
C PRO A 4 -4.10 22.47 13.55
N GLU A 5 -3.91 21.31 14.17
CA GLU A 5 -4.53 20.07 13.71
C GLU A 5 -6.05 20.17 13.91
N GLU A 6 -6.80 19.88 12.84
CA GLU A 6 -8.25 19.90 12.86
C GLU A 6 -8.81 18.49 12.81
N ASP A 7 -9.85 18.23 13.57
CA ASP A 7 -10.62 16.99 13.47
C ASP A 7 -11.52 17.05 12.22
N GLN A 8 -11.05 16.44 11.14
CA GLN A 8 -11.76 16.40 9.85
C GLN A 8 -12.83 15.29 9.79
N GLY A 9 -13.11 14.61 10.91
CA GLY A 9 -14.11 13.55 10.96
C GLY A 9 -13.66 12.21 10.35
N TYR A 10 -12.38 12.03 10.05
CA TYR A 10 -11.83 10.76 9.60
C TYR A 10 -10.34 10.65 9.93
N PHE A 11 -9.82 9.42 9.88
CA PHE A 11 -8.39 9.14 9.86
C PHE A 11 -8.05 8.08 8.80
N ILE A 12 -6.78 7.98 8.47
CA ILE A 12 -6.27 7.02 7.50
C ILE A 12 -5.39 6.02 8.24
N ALA A 13 -5.60 4.73 7.99
CA ALA A 13 -4.72 3.69 8.50
C ALA A 13 -4.02 2.97 7.36
N PHE A 14 -2.77 2.65 7.58
CA PHE A 14 -1.89 1.93 6.68
C PHE A 14 -1.57 0.57 7.27
N MET A 15 -1.55 -0.43 6.43
CA MET A 15 -1.21 -1.79 6.82
C MET A 15 -0.22 -2.37 5.81
N GLN A 16 0.86 -2.95 6.30
CA GLN A 16 1.83 -3.66 5.47
C GLN A 16 2.26 -4.95 6.16
N LEU A 17 2.05 -6.05 5.46
CA LEU A 17 2.55 -7.36 5.84
C LEU A 17 4.00 -7.53 5.38
N THR A 18 4.61 -8.65 5.76
CA THR A 18 5.94 -9.03 5.30
C THR A 18 6.00 -9.11 3.77
N ASP A 19 7.18 -8.90 3.23
CA ASP A 19 7.43 -9.02 1.79
C ASP A 19 7.06 -10.41 1.28
N GLY A 20 6.42 -10.45 0.13
CA GLY A 20 5.91 -11.70 -0.45
C GLY A 20 4.56 -12.18 0.10
N ALA A 21 3.95 -11.47 1.05
CA ALA A 21 2.60 -11.81 1.49
C ALA A 21 1.59 -11.68 0.34
N SER A 22 0.69 -12.64 0.25
CA SER A 22 -0.34 -12.65 -0.78
C SER A 22 -1.49 -11.69 -0.45
N SER A 23 -2.23 -11.26 -1.46
CA SER A 23 -3.45 -10.46 -1.27
C SER A 23 -4.49 -11.15 -0.36
N SER A 24 -4.54 -12.49 -0.35
CA SER A 24 -5.39 -13.25 0.57
C SER A 24 -4.95 -13.12 2.03
N GLN A 25 -3.65 -13.15 2.30
CA GLN A 25 -3.12 -12.93 3.65
C GLN A 25 -3.41 -11.49 4.11
N THR A 26 -3.23 -10.52 3.24
CA THR A 26 -3.58 -9.11 3.50
C THR A 26 -5.09 -8.95 3.77
N ALA A 27 -5.95 -9.63 3.02
CA ALA A 27 -7.38 -9.63 3.26
C ALA A 27 -7.73 -10.22 4.65
N THR A 28 -7.04 -11.26 5.08
CA THR A 28 -7.21 -11.84 6.43
C THR A 28 -6.80 -10.85 7.53
N ALA A 29 -5.67 -10.16 7.36
CA ALA A 29 -5.23 -9.12 8.28
C ALA A 29 -6.23 -7.93 8.32
N LEU A 30 -6.79 -7.55 7.16
CA LEU A 30 -7.84 -6.52 7.08
C LEU A 30 -9.12 -6.93 7.84
N GLN A 31 -9.49 -8.21 7.85
CA GLN A 31 -10.62 -8.68 8.68
C GLN A 31 -10.36 -8.47 10.17
N LYS A 32 -9.11 -8.67 10.64
CA LYS A 32 -8.73 -8.38 12.04
C LYS A 32 -8.79 -6.86 12.31
N ALA A 33 -8.29 -6.02 11.40
CA ALA A 33 -8.41 -4.57 11.52
C ALA A 33 -9.89 -4.12 11.58
N SER A 34 -10.74 -4.73 10.76
CA SER A 34 -12.18 -4.49 10.77
C SER A 34 -12.81 -4.90 12.12
N ALA A 35 -12.38 -6.01 12.70
CA ALA A 35 -12.86 -6.44 14.02
C ALA A 35 -12.44 -5.46 15.13
N VAL A 36 -11.23 -4.87 15.04
CA VAL A 36 -10.78 -3.80 15.95
C VAL A 36 -11.66 -2.56 15.78
N LEU A 37 -11.87 -2.09 14.56
CA LEU A 37 -12.69 -0.91 14.29
C LEU A 37 -14.15 -1.07 14.75
N ASN A 38 -14.73 -2.26 14.62
CA ASN A 38 -16.09 -2.55 15.06
C ASN A 38 -16.25 -2.53 16.60
N GLN A 39 -15.17 -2.63 17.36
CA GLN A 39 -15.18 -2.54 18.83
C GLN A 39 -14.97 -1.10 19.33
N MET A 40 -14.53 -0.19 18.45
CA MET A 40 -14.23 1.18 18.84
C MET A 40 -15.49 2.06 18.84
N GLU A 41 -15.79 2.67 19.98
CA GLU A 41 -16.79 3.72 20.04
C GLU A 41 -16.29 4.95 19.27
N GLY A 42 -17.17 5.61 18.50
CA GLY A 42 -16.79 6.82 17.75
C GLY A 42 -16.52 6.57 16.28
N ILE A 43 -16.43 5.32 15.82
CA ILE A 43 -16.37 4.96 14.39
C ILE A 43 -17.79 4.91 13.82
N GLU A 44 -18.01 5.55 12.67
CA GLU A 44 -19.25 5.51 11.93
C GLU A 44 -19.22 4.41 10.86
N THR A 45 -18.17 4.44 10.03
CA THR A 45 -17.96 3.48 8.94
C THR A 45 -16.51 3.48 8.51
N TYR A 46 -16.12 2.52 7.70
CA TYR A 46 -14.77 2.47 7.13
C TYR A 46 -14.76 1.81 5.76
N ILE A 47 -13.75 2.17 4.96
CA ILE A 47 -13.47 1.57 3.65
C ILE A 47 -12.10 0.95 3.71
N THR A 48 -11.97 -0.30 3.28
CA THR A 48 -10.69 -1.00 3.19
C THR A 48 -10.31 -1.20 1.73
N ILE A 49 -9.08 -0.87 1.38
CA ILE A 49 -8.52 -1.06 0.04
C ILE A 49 -7.38 -2.07 0.16
N ASN A 50 -7.67 -3.31 -0.24
CA ASN A 50 -6.68 -4.38 -0.25
C ASN A 50 -5.80 -4.29 -1.51
N GLY A 51 -4.50 -4.46 -1.35
CA GLY A 51 -3.56 -4.48 -2.47
C GLY A 51 -3.12 -3.09 -2.95
N PHE A 52 -3.35 -2.05 -2.15
CA PHE A 52 -2.92 -0.68 -2.46
C PHE A 52 -2.27 -0.02 -1.25
N SER A 53 -1.07 0.51 -1.44
CA SER A 53 -0.38 1.38 -0.49
C SER A 53 -0.54 2.83 -0.91
N MET A 54 -1.28 3.61 -0.15
CA MET A 54 -1.39 5.04 -0.38
C MET A 54 -0.06 5.76 -0.15
N MET A 55 0.75 5.32 0.83
CA MET A 55 2.05 5.93 1.12
C MET A 55 3.05 5.85 -0.03
N SER A 56 3.13 4.69 -0.71
CA SER A 56 3.99 4.53 -1.90
C SER A 56 3.26 4.83 -3.21
N ASN A 57 1.96 5.12 -3.14
CA ASN A 57 1.05 5.29 -4.27
C ASN A 57 1.18 4.13 -5.30
N ALA A 58 1.30 2.91 -4.80
CA ALA A 58 1.56 1.73 -5.60
C ALA A 58 0.67 0.55 -5.20
N ASN A 59 0.40 -0.32 -6.18
CA ASN A 59 -0.25 -1.60 -5.90
C ASN A 59 0.79 -2.58 -5.33
N ALA A 60 0.47 -3.17 -4.18
CA ALA A 60 1.29 -4.17 -3.52
C ALA A 60 0.42 -5.19 -2.80
N SER A 61 0.61 -6.47 -3.10
CA SER A 61 -0.22 -7.55 -2.54
C SER A 61 -0.19 -7.63 -1.02
N ASN A 62 0.92 -7.18 -0.41
CA ASN A 62 1.18 -7.16 1.02
C ASN A 62 0.77 -5.86 1.72
N ALA A 63 0.12 -4.93 1.01
CA ALA A 63 -0.27 -3.63 1.56
C ALA A 63 -1.77 -3.39 1.48
N ALA A 64 -2.27 -2.58 2.39
CA ALA A 64 -3.64 -2.11 2.39
C ALA A 64 -3.75 -0.71 3.00
N THR A 65 -4.78 0.01 2.58
CA THR A 65 -5.14 1.32 3.12
C THR A 65 -6.57 1.28 3.62
N LEU A 66 -6.82 1.89 4.77
CA LEU A 66 -8.14 2.01 5.37
C LEU A 66 -8.48 3.50 5.55
N PHE A 67 -9.65 3.88 5.10
CA PHE A 67 -10.25 5.19 5.42
C PHE A 67 -11.32 4.97 6.47
N VAL A 68 -11.15 5.58 7.63
CA VAL A 68 -12.04 5.37 8.78
C VAL A 68 -12.77 6.67 9.09
N MET A 69 -14.07 6.68 8.86
CA MET A 69 -14.95 7.81 9.11
C MET A 69 -15.43 7.76 10.55
N LEU A 70 -15.34 8.89 11.22
CA LEU A 70 -15.75 9.05 12.61
C LEU A 70 -17.21 9.51 12.69
N LYS A 71 -17.88 9.17 13.76
CA LYS A 71 -19.22 9.71 14.07
C LYS A 71 -19.16 11.24 14.10
N ASN A 72 -20.32 11.88 13.96
CA ASN A 72 -20.42 13.34 14.01
C ASN A 72 -19.85 13.90 15.34
N TRP A 73 -19.26 15.08 15.31
CA TRP A 73 -18.67 15.75 16.49
C TRP A 73 -19.65 15.85 17.65
N ASP A 74 -20.95 16.04 17.39
CA ASP A 74 -21.99 16.08 18.43
C ASP A 74 -22.10 14.77 19.22
N GLN A 75 -21.71 13.66 18.66
CA GLN A 75 -21.71 12.33 19.26
C GLN A 75 -20.37 11.95 19.89
N ARG A 76 -19.32 12.77 19.67
CA ARG A 76 -17.94 12.55 20.12
C ARG A 76 -17.43 13.68 21.03
N LYS A 77 -18.24 14.10 22.00
CA LYS A 77 -17.90 15.22 22.88
C LYS A 77 -16.87 14.90 23.96
N SER A 78 -16.65 13.62 24.27
CA SER A 78 -15.67 13.22 25.27
C SER A 78 -14.24 13.28 24.69
N PRO A 79 -13.22 13.67 25.48
CA PRO A 79 -11.83 13.70 25.02
C PRO A 79 -11.31 12.36 24.47
N GLN A 80 -11.84 11.25 24.98
CA GLN A 80 -11.48 9.89 24.56
C GLN A 80 -11.98 9.59 23.14
N LEU A 81 -13.00 10.31 22.65
CA LEU A 81 -13.56 10.17 21.32
C LEU A 81 -13.05 11.25 20.34
N SER A 82 -12.07 12.05 20.73
CA SER A 82 -11.37 12.95 19.79
C SER A 82 -10.67 12.13 18.69
N ALA A 83 -10.54 12.69 17.50
CA ALA A 83 -9.88 12.01 16.38
C ALA A 83 -8.49 11.49 16.76
N GLN A 84 -7.67 12.30 17.45
CA GLN A 84 -6.34 11.91 17.92
C GLN A 84 -6.40 10.76 18.92
N SER A 85 -7.36 10.77 19.85
CA SER A 85 -7.52 9.68 20.83
C SER A 85 -7.94 8.39 20.15
N LEU A 86 -8.82 8.45 19.14
CA LEU A 86 -9.25 7.30 18.35
C LEU A 86 -8.10 6.72 17.50
N VAL A 87 -7.26 7.57 16.91
CA VAL A 87 -6.03 7.13 16.22
C VAL A 87 -5.11 6.38 17.19
N ASN A 88 -4.86 6.92 18.38
CA ASN A 88 -4.00 6.29 19.39
C ASN A 88 -4.58 4.94 19.87
N GLN A 89 -5.90 4.88 20.10
CA GLN A 89 -6.60 3.65 20.46
C GLN A 89 -6.49 2.60 19.35
N PHE A 90 -6.74 2.99 18.10
CA PHE A 90 -6.59 2.08 16.96
C PHE A 90 -5.16 1.55 16.87
N ASN A 91 -4.15 2.39 16.98
CA ASN A 91 -2.75 1.99 16.91
C ASN A 91 -2.38 0.98 17.99
N GLY A 92 -2.83 1.19 19.22
CA GLY A 92 -2.61 0.26 20.33
C GLY A 92 -3.31 -1.10 20.10
N MET A 93 -4.61 -1.06 19.75
CA MET A 93 -5.38 -2.29 19.52
C MET A 93 -4.89 -3.06 18.29
N ALA A 94 -4.54 -2.37 17.20
CA ALA A 94 -4.05 -2.98 15.98
C ALA A 94 -2.67 -3.65 16.19
N TYR A 95 -1.79 -3.05 16.99
CA TYR A 95 -0.49 -3.62 17.33
C TYR A 95 -0.63 -4.99 18.02
N GLU A 96 -1.61 -5.13 18.91
CA GLU A 96 -1.88 -6.39 19.61
C GLU A 96 -2.63 -7.41 18.74
N ALA A 97 -3.62 -6.93 17.95
CA ALA A 97 -4.51 -7.81 17.20
C ALA A 97 -3.91 -8.32 15.88
N ILE A 98 -2.94 -7.60 15.30
CA ILE A 98 -2.39 -7.86 13.96
C ILE A 98 -0.86 -7.91 14.00
N PRO A 99 -0.26 -8.83 14.76
CA PRO A 99 1.20 -8.90 14.92
C PRO A 99 1.95 -9.25 13.62
N GLU A 100 1.26 -9.82 12.63
CA GLU A 100 1.81 -10.15 11.31
C GLU A 100 1.94 -8.96 10.38
N ALA A 101 1.37 -7.80 10.73
CA ALA A 101 1.40 -6.60 9.89
C ALA A 101 1.92 -5.38 10.68
N ARG A 102 2.69 -4.54 10.02
CA ARG A 102 2.91 -3.17 10.49
C ARG A 102 1.65 -2.38 10.19
N THR A 103 0.93 -1.98 11.23
CA THR A 103 -0.32 -1.23 11.10
C THR A 103 -0.25 0.03 11.94
N PHE A 104 -0.49 1.16 11.32
CA PHE A 104 -0.58 2.44 12.03
C PHE A 104 -1.59 3.38 11.34
N ALA A 105 -2.19 4.23 12.14
CA ALA A 105 -3.13 5.25 11.69
C ALA A 105 -2.58 6.64 11.96
N VAL A 106 -2.98 7.58 11.12
CA VAL A 106 -2.62 8.99 11.22
C VAL A 106 -3.83 9.87 10.88
N LEU A 107 -3.86 11.08 11.41
CA LEU A 107 -4.81 12.10 10.97
C LEU A 107 -4.42 12.62 9.58
N PRO A 108 -5.40 12.97 8.75
CA PRO A 108 -5.12 13.62 7.48
C PRO A 108 -4.45 14.98 7.71
N PRO A 109 -3.69 15.50 6.74
CA PRO A 109 -3.09 16.82 6.84
C PRO A 109 -4.16 17.90 6.95
N ALA A 110 -3.89 18.97 7.72
CA ALA A 110 -4.82 20.08 7.90
C ALA A 110 -5.20 20.79 6.58
N ILE A 111 -4.31 20.74 5.58
CA ILE A 111 -4.55 21.28 4.24
C ILE A 111 -4.37 20.14 3.22
N PRO A 112 -5.42 19.74 2.49
CA PRO A 112 -5.31 18.74 1.44
C PRO A 112 -4.27 19.16 0.38
N GLY A 113 -3.35 18.24 0.06
CA GLY A 113 -2.28 18.47 -0.92
C GLY A 113 -0.98 19.07 -0.32
N LEU A 114 -0.94 19.36 0.97
CA LEU A 114 0.28 19.70 1.71
C LEU A 114 0.73 18.54 2.58
N GLY A 115 1.18 17.44 1.92
CA GLY A 115 1.55 16.19 2.58
C GLY A 115 0.40 15.18 2.63
N GLU A 116 0.70 13.95 3.05
CA GLU A 116 -0.25 12.83 3.15
C GLU A 116 -0.75 12.60 4.59
N SER A 117 -0.06 13.17 5.57
CA SER A 117 -0.41 13.09 6.98
C SER A 117 0.00 14.35 7.75
N SER A 118 -0.51 14.53 8.96
CA SER A 118 0.02 15.53 9.89
C SER A 118 1.43 15.11 10.36
N GLY A 119 2.36 16.06 10.42
CA GLY A 119 3.73 15.82 10.85
C GLY A 119 4.77 16.37 9.87
N PHE A 120 5.85 15.60 9.65
CA PHE A 120 6.88 15.90 8.68
C PHE A 120 7.23 14.66 7.87
N GLU A 121 7.69 14.87 6.66
CA GLU A 121 8.19 13.83 5.76
C GLU A 121 9.69 14.06 5.49
N VAL A 122 10.45 12.99 5.55
CA VAL A 122 11.89 12.98 5.23
C VAL A 122 12.13 11.99 4.11
N MET A 123 12.77 12.46 3.05
CA MET A 123 13.24 11.60 1.96
C MET A 123 14.69 11.25 2.18
N LEU A 124 14.97 9.94 2.29
CA LEU A 124 16.32 9.42 2.40
C LEU A 124 16.77 8.89 1.04
N GLU A 125 17.86 9.44 0.51
CA GLU A 125 18.35 9.11 -0.82
C GLU A 125 19.76 8.47 -0.76
N ASP A 126 19.97 7.41 -1.53
CA ASP A 126 21.30 6.80 -1.74
C ASP A 126 22.02 7.47 -2.91
N ILE A 127 22.66 8.60 -2.64
CA ILE A 127 23.41 9.36 -3.65
C ILE A 127 24.73 8.71 -4.08
N ASN A 128 25.26 7.77 -3.29
CA ASN A 128 26.52 7.09 -3.54
C ASN A 128 26.34 5.70 -4.17
N SER A 129 25.11 5.26 -4.41
CA SER A 129 24.79 3.96 -4.98
C SER A 129 25.34 2.77 -4.18
N TYR A 130 25.25 2.83 -2.85
CA TYR A 130 25.60 1.72 -1.95
C TYR A 130 24.64 0.54 -2.05
N GLY A 131 23.43 0.81 -2.55
CA GLY A 131 22.40 -0.18 -2.84
C GLY A 131 21.28 -0.24 -1.81
N PRO A 132 20.18 -0.94 -2.16
CA PRO A 132 18.93 -0.92 -1.38
C PRO A 132 19.10 -1.50 0.03
N GLN A 133 19.99 -2.45 0.26
CA GLN A 133 20.23 -3.04 1.58
C GLN A 133 20.85 -2.03 2.55
N GLU A 134 21.80 -1.21 2.06
CA GLU A 134 22.39 -0.16 2.87
C GLU A 134 21.39 0.96 3.14
N LEU A 135 20.59 1.32 2.14
CA LEU A 135 19.49 2.27 2.33
C LEU A 135 18.48 1.78 3.39
N GLN A 136 18.15 0.48 3.39
CA GLN A 136 17.31 -0.12 4.43
C GLN A 136 17.92 0.02 5.82
N ARG A 137 19.22 -0.34 5.96
CA ARG A 137 19.93 -0.24 7.23
C ARG A 137 19.90 1.18 7.79
N MET A 138 20.19 2.18 6.94
CA MET A 138 20.15 3.59 7.33
C MET A 138 18.74 4.07 7.67
N THR A 139 17.73 3.57 6.96
CA THR A 139 16.32 3.88 7.24
C THR A 139 15.92 3.32 8.61
N ASP A 140 16.29 2.09 8.93
CA ASP A 140 15.99 1.47 10.22
C ASP A 140 16.70 2.20 11.38
N GLU A 141 17.94 2.63 11.20
CA GLU A 141 18.68 3.44 12.18
C GLU A 141 18.04 4.82 12.38
N LEU A 142 17.59 5.47 11.30
CA LEU A 142 16.89 6.74 11.37
C LEU A 142 15.55 6.61 12.12
N MET A 143 14.79 5.56 11.84
CA MET A 143 13.53 5.28 12.55
C MET A 143 13.77 5.04 14.04
N LEU A 144 14.80 4.25 14.39
CA LEU A 144 15.13 3.98 15.78
C LEU A 144 15.51 5.28 16.52
N ALA A 145 16.46 6.04 15.98
CA ALA A 145 16.90 7.30 16.56
C ALA A 145 15.75 8.34 16.66
N GLY A 146 14.90 8.40 15.64
CA GLY A 146 13.75 9.29 15.63
C GLY A 146 12.73 8.93 16.71
N ASN A 147 12.42 7.65 16.90
CA ASN A 147 11.48 7.19 17.92
C ASN A 147 12.01 7.35 19.36
N GLU A 148 13.34 7.45 19.53
CA GLU A 148 13.98 7.74 20.81
C GLU A 148 14.12 9.26 21.08
N THR A 149 13.85 10.10 20.08
CA THR A 149 14.04 11.55 20.20
C THR A 149 12.85 12.19 20.90
N PRO A 150 13.05 12.90 22.03
CA PRO A 150 11.97 13.62 22.70
C PRO A 150 11.33 14.67 21.79
N GLY A 151 10.01 14.68 21.74
CA GLY A 151 9.23 15.61 20.90
C GLY A 151 8.80 15.04 19.55
N LEU A 152 9.28 13.85 19.19
CA LEU A 152 8.74 13.05 18.09
C LEU A 152 7.81 11.97 18.66
N SER A 153 6.64 11.78 18.05
CA SER A 153 5.71 10.76 18.53
C SER A 153 5.93 9.41 17.85
N THR A 154 6.13 9.43 16.54
CA THR A 154 6.33 8.20 15.75
C THR A 154 7.05 8.53 14.45
N VAL A 155 8.14 7.81 14.17
CA VAL A 155 8.87 7.84 12.89
C VAL A 155 8.72 6.47 12.25
N GLN A 156 8.17 6.43 11.04
CA GLN A 156 7.85 5.20 10.31
C GLN A 156 8.33 5.26 8.87
N SER A 157 8.67 4.11 8.30
CA SER A 157 8.94 3.92 6.88
C SER A 157 8.32 2.63 6.39
N MET A 158 7.81 2.64 5.15
CA MET A 158 7.32 1.45 4.44
C MET A 158 8.35 0.89 3.45
N PHE A 159 9.55 1.49 3.39
CA PHE A 159 10.59 0.99 2.52
C PHE A 159 11.04 -0.40 2.97
N SER A 160 11.22 -1.31 2.00
CA SER A 160 11.82 -2.63 2.18
C SER A 160 12.73 -2.96 1.01
N ALA A 161 13.97 -3.37 1.32
CA ALA A 161 14.95 -3.84 0.36
C ALA A 161 14.88 -5.36 0.13
N SER A 162 14.05 -6.07 0.89
CA SER A 162 13.99 -7.54 0.90
C SER A 162 12.83 -8.12 0.08
N VAL A 163 12.15 -7.28 -0.73
CA VAL A 163 11.04 -7.75 -1.58
C VAL A 163 11.55 -8.80 -2.56
N PRO A 164 11.07 -10.06 -2.49
CA PRO A 164 11.48 -11.10 -3.42
C PRO A 164 11.06 -10.72 -4.85
N GLN A 165 12.01 -10.75 -5.77
CA GLN A 165 11.77 -10.44 -7.18
C GLN A 165 12.28 -11.58 -8.05
N TYR A 166 11.52 -11.88 -9.12
CA TYR A 166 12.00 -12.78 -10.16
C TYR A 166 12.67 -11.97 -11.26
N TYR A 167 13.89 -12.35 -11.61
CA TYR A 167 14.57 -11.80 -12.77
C TYR A 167 14.16 -12.55 -14.03
N LEU A 168 13.58 -11.84 -14.99
CA LEU A 168 13.18 -12.38 -16.28
C LEU A 168 14.34 -12.25 -17.27
N ASN A 169 15.04 -13.34 -17.52
CA ASN A 169 16.10 -13.38 -18.53
C ASN A 169 15.52 -13.77 -19.89
N ILE A 170 15.40 -12.79 -20.79
CA ILE A 170 14.92 -12.98 -22.16
C ILE A 170 16.11 -13.16 -23.08
N ASP A 171 16.14 -14.27 -23.85
CA ASP A 171 17.11 -14.49 -24.93
C ASP A 171 16.78 -13.58 -26.12
N ARG A 172 17.38 -12.37 -26.09
CA ARG A 172 17.15 -11.33 -27.11
C ARG A 172 17.61 -11.76 -28.50
N ASN A 173 18.69 -12.57 -28.60
CA ASN A 173 19.18 -13.06 -29.88
C ASN A 173 18.16 -14.02 -30.52
N LYS A 174 17.54 -14.88 -29.71
CA LYS A 174 16.49 -15.77 -30.19
C LYS A 174 15.25 -14.99 -30.63
N VAL A 175 14.86 -13.97 -29.88
CA VAL A 175 13.72 -13.09 -30.24
C VAL A 175 13.97 -12.42 -31.60
N GLU A 176 15.17 -11.91 -31.82
CA GLU A 176 15.56 -11.26 -33.07
C GLU A 176 15.60 -12.25 -34.23
N LEU A 177 16.20 -13.43 -34.05
CA LEU A 177 16.21 -14.51 -35.06
C LEU A 177 14.81 -14.96 -35.48
N MET A 178 13.86 -14.93 -34.55
CA MET A 178 12.45 -15.24 -34.81
C MET A 178 11.66 -14.07 -35.38
N GLN A 179 12.30 -12.93 -35.64
CA GLN A 179 11.69 -11.70 -36.16
C GLN A 179 10.52 -11.19 -35.31
N ILE A 180 10.61 -11.37 -33.99
CA ILE A 180 9.60 -10.91 -33.05
C ILE A 180 10.08 -9.54 -32.50
N PRO A 181 9.26 -8.48 -32.55
CA PRO A 181 9.59 -7.24 -31.87
C PRO A 181 9.73 -7.49 -30.37
N LEU A 182 10.83 -7.05 -29.74
CA LEU A 182 11.05 -7.23 -28.30
C LEU A 182 9.94 -6.58 -27.44
N SER A 183 9.34 -5.50 -27.94
CA SER A 183 8.17 -4.85 -27.35
C SER A 183 6.97 -5.78 -27.23
N GLU A 184 6.73 -6.66 -28.21
CA GLU A 184 5.63 -7.62 -28.18
C GLU A 184 5.83 -8.68 -27.11
N VAL A 185 7.07 -9.09 -26.86
CA VAL A 185 7.41 -9.99 -25.76
C VAL A 185 7.06 -9.34 -24.42
N PHE A 186 7.51 -8.09 -24.19
CA PHE A 186 7.20 -7.38 -22.95
C PHE A 186 5.73 -7.05 -22.80
N ASN A 187 5.04 -6.64 -23.87
CA ASN A 187 3.61 -6.36 -23.86
C ASN A 187 2.80 -7.62 -23.51
N THR A 188 3.16 -8.77 -24.10
CA THR A 188 2.49 -10.03 -23.81
C THR A 188 2.66 -10.42 -22.34
N ILE A 189 3.87 -10.38 -21.81
CA ILE A 189 4.16 -10.71 -20.42
C ILE A 189 3.46 -9.72 -19.47
N GLY A 190 3.56 -8.41 -19.75
CA GLY A 190 2.93 -7.36 -18.98
C GLY A 190 1.40 -7.47 -18.94
N THR A 191 0.78 -7.77 -20.09
CA THR A 191 -0.67 -8.00 -20.18
C THR A 191 -1.08 -9.24 -19.38
N TYR A 192 -0.31 -10.29 -19.47
CA TYR A 192 -0.65 -11.57 -18.84
C TYR A 192 -0.50 -11.54 -17.33
N LEU A 193 0.59 -11.00 -16.83
CA LEU A 193 0.88 -10.93 -15.39
C LEU A 193 0.21 -9.73 -14.69
N GLY A 194 0.16 -8.60 -15.38
CA GLY A 194 -0.35 -7.35 -14.84
C GLY A 194 -1.78 -7.06 -15.26
N SER A 195 -1.96 -6.47 -16.34
CA SER A 195 -3.19 -6.25 -17.11
C SER A 195 -2.93 -5.18 -18.18
N THR A 196 -3.71 -5.17 -19.24
CA THR A 196 -3.70 -4.10 -20.23
C THR A 196 -5.07 -3.46 -20.31
N TYR A 197 -5.10 -2.14 -20.23
CA TYR A 197 -6.31 -1.36 -20.49
C TYR A 197 -6.65 -1.44 -21.98
N VAL A 198 -7.91 -1.77 -22.28
CA VAL A 198 -8.40 -1.90 -23.65
C VAL A 198 -9.30 -0.73 -24.03
N ASN A 199 -10.33 -0.46 -23.20
CA ASN A 199 -11.34 0.55 -23.48
C ASN A 199 -12.15 0.88 -22.22
N ASN A 200 -13.05 1.87 -22.36
CA ASN A 200 -14.06 2.19 -21.37
C ASN A 200 -15.46 1.89 -21.93
N PHE A 201 -16.38 1.53 -21.04
CA PHE A 201 -17.81 1.53 -21.34
C PHE A 201 -18.60 2.26 -20.25
N VAL A 202 -19.73 2.83 -20.64
CA VAL A 202 -20.64 3.53 -19.71
C VAL A 202 -21.83 2.63 -19.41
N LYS A 203 -22.10 2.39 -18.11
CA LYS A 203 -23.25 1.64 -17.65
C LYS A 203 -23.75 2.25 -16.34
N PHE A 204 -25.04 2.39 -16.20
CA PHE A 204 -25.67 2.99 -15.00
C PHE A 204 -25.15 4.39 -14.64
N GLY A 205 -24.81 5.22 -15.64
CA GLY A 205 -24.29 6.58 -15.43
C GLY A 205 -22.83 6.63 -14.93
N ARG A 206 -22.11 5.49 -14.92
CA ARG A 206 -20.70 5.39 -14.51
C ARG A 206 -19.85 4.86 -15.66
N THR A 207 -18.63 5.34 -15.74
CA THR A 207 -17.62 4.83 -16.68
C THR A 207 -16.82 3.70 -16.04
N TYR A 208 -16.76 2.56 -16.73
CA TYR A 208 -16.01 1.38 -16.32
C TYR A 208 -14.87 1.14 -17.30
N GLN A 209 -13.71 0.75 -16.78
CA GLN A 209 -12.57 0.34 -17.58
C GLN A 209 -12.67 -1.15 -17.95
N VAL A 210 -12.38 -1.47 -19.20
CA VAL A 210 -12.14 -2.84 -19.64
C VAL A 210 -10.65 -3.11 -19.59
N LYS A 211 -10.25 -4.09 -18.79
CA LYS A 211 -8.87 -4.56 -18.68
C LYS A 211 -8.82 -6.03 -19.05
N VAL A 212 -7.74 -6.44 -19.71
CA VAL A 212 -7.46 -7.84 -20.06
C VAL A 212 -6.23 -8.30 -19.30
N GLU A 213 -6.31 -9.47 -18.70
CA GLU A 213 -5.21 -10.10 -17.98
C GLU A 213 -5.30 -11.63 -18.12
N GLY A 214 -4.22 -12.34 -17.81
CA GLY A 214 -4.25 -13.80 -17.72
C GLY A 214 -5.19 -14.28 -16.63
N ALA A 215 -5.88 -15.41 -16.85
CA ALA A 215 -6.70 -16.00 -15.80
C ALA A 215 -5.83 -16.38 -14.58
N PRO A 216 -6.33 -16.24 -13.35
CA PRO A 216 -5.56 -16.51 -12.13
C PRO A 216 -4.87 -17.89 -12.14
N ASP A 217 -5.58 -18.94 -12.55
CA ASP A 217 -5.08 -20.31 -12.56
C ASP A 217 -3.95 -20.54 -13.57
N SER A 218 -3.88 -19.72 -14.62
CA SER A 218 -2.85 -19.84 -15.67
C SER A 218 -1.61 -18.98 -15.43
N ARG A 219 -1.61 -18.15 -14.37
CA ARG A 219 -0.46 -17.33 -13.94
C ARG A 219 -0.07 -17.57 -12.47
N ALA A 220 -0.49 -18.71 -11.92
CA ALA A 220 -0.25 -19.02 -10.52
C ALA A 220 1.20 -19.44 -10.24
N LEU A 221 1.88 -20.03 -11.23
CA LEU A 221 3.23 -20.55 -11.11
C LEU A 221 4.20 -19.81 -12.05
N VAL A 222 5.45 -19.62 -11.60
CA VAL A 222 6.51 -19.04 -12.45
C VAL A 222 6.72 -19.85 -13.75
N THR A 223 6.48 -21.16 -13.69
CA THR A 223 6.57 -22.05 -14.86
C THR A 223 5.54 -21.73 -15.94
N ASP A 224 4.41 -21.11 -15.58
CA ASP A 224 3.34 -20.79 -16.53
C ASP A 224 3.79 -19.76 -17.58
N LEU A 225 4.80 -18.94 -17.24
CA LEU A 225 5.42 -18.01 -18.18
C LEU A 225 5.99 -18.70 -19.43
N ARG A 226 6.38 -19.98 -19.33
CA ARG A 226 6.90 -20.77 -20.46
C ARG A 226 5.82 -21.19 -21.45
N LEU A 227 4.55 -21.10 -21.05
CA LEU A 227 3.40 -21.44 -21.87
C LEU A 227 2.88 -20.24 -22.68
N LEU A 228 3.41 -19.04 -22.44
CA LEU A 228 3.02 -17.85 -23.17
C LEU A 228 3.53 -17.89 -24.60
N ASN A 229 2.63 -17.62 -25.54
CA ASN A 229 2.95 -17.50 -26.94
C ASN A 229 2.94 -16.03 -27.33
N VAL A 230 3.98 -15.61 -28.03
CA VAL A 230 4.09 -14.27 -28.60
C VAL A 230 3.88 -14.40 -30.10
N ARG A 231 3.05 -13.51 -30.68
CA ARG A 231 2.81 -13.48 -32.11
C ARG A 231 4.03 -12.88 -32.82
N ASN A 232 4.52 -13.52 -33.87
CA ASN A 232 5.42 -12.89 -34.82
C ASN A 232 4.62 -12.06 -35.84
N SER A 233 5.28 -11.10 -36.46
CA SER A 233 4.70 -10.26 -37.53
C SER A 233 4.44 -11.03 -38.80
#